data_be342b6d00357fd887834a272554deab
#
_entry.id   be342b6d00357fd887834a272554deab
#
_cell.length_a   1.000
_cell.length_b   1.000
_cell.length_c   1.000
_cell.angle_alpha   90.00
_cell.angle_beta   90.00
_cell.angle_gamma   90.00
#
_symmetry.space_group_name_H-M   'P 1'
#
loop_
_entity.id
_entity.type
_entity.pdbx_description
1 polymer ?
#
loop_
_entity_poly.entity_id
_entity_poly.type
_entity_poly.pdbx_seq_one_letter_code
_entity_poly.pdbx_strand_id
1 'polypeptide(L)'
;MKERKEIEEEISDRETNSIESRKKKKRRKMRRNKKLISKLVFVIVFLLIFLLLSLNSFSAERDLDKEQKLGKKLSENIEKKHEVVEDLNQNSLITEIGNKLVESSEMREMQFHFRILKEDGPNAFSIPGGYIYVTYDLFDYIQSDDELAGILAHEIAHVIHNHALKQTRDNTKFTLLTILAVLLTREPDVGVLGKLTTITFLNQYSRKYEEEADLTAIELLTKTEYTPVGFLTFLERLYTQEMFKPEVNLGIFQTHPETENRVNYVKDKLKERGIDIDRRAITDYLKVSSKYIFEDSLSVGIIYIDDIPILNLSFPENKEIYSKIIEAAQNLDKFLSIDLAPYEINVLVEGTTSTLSIRNNKIISLDDSEKIYLNRTAAEVLQDTKNKIRQVLWEFRLRSPFLLKKEN
;
A
#
# COMPACT_ATOMS: atom_id res chain seq x y z
N MET A 1 13.33 -25.36 -104.98
CA MET A 1 13.06 -24.04 -104.33
C MET A 1 12.23 -24.14 -103.07
N LYS A 2 11.33 -25.11 -102.96
CA LYS A 2 10.50 -25.33 -101.72
C LYS A 2 11.34 -25.82 -100.52
N GLU A 3 12.19 -26.85 -100.77
CA GLU A 3 13.03 -27.43 -99.70
C GLU A 3 14.03 -26.44 -99.06
N ARG A 4 14.53 -25.49 -99.80
CA ARG A 4 15.43 -24.44 -99.27
C ARG A 4 14.72 -23.48 -98.29
N LYS A 5 13.46 -23.17 -98.59
CA LYS A 5 12.66 -22.32 -97.74
C LYS A 5 12.26 -23.00 -96.43
N GLU A 6 11.97 -24.32 -96.46
CA GLU A 6 11.64 -25.09 -95.29
C GLU A 6 12.85 -25.24 -94.34
N ILE A 7 14.06 -25.41 -94.91
CA ILE A 7 15.30 -25.49 -94.07
C ILE A 7 15.67 -24.12 -93.48
N GLU A 8 15.45 -22.98 -94.19
CA GLU A 8 15.69 -21.64 -93.70
C GLU A 8 14.67 -21.29 -92.57
N GLU A 9 13.43 -21.72 -92.68
CA GLU A 9 12.38 -21.55 -91.68
C GLU A 9 12.70 -22.40 -90.40
N GLU A 10 13.13 -23.62 -90.57
CA GLU A 10 13.51 -24.52 -89.43
C GLU A 10 14.77 -24.05 -88.69
N ILE A 11 15.73 -23.44 -89.41
CA ILE A 11 16.93 -22.84 -88.79
C ILE A 11 16.53 -21.54 -88.04
N SER A 12 15.68 -20.70 -88.64
CA SER A 12 15.15 -19.47 -88.00
C SER A 12 14.39 -19.83 -86.67
N ASP A 13 13.53 -20.86 -86.75
CA ASP A 13 12.78 -21.28 -85.54
C ASP A 13 13.64 -21.88 -84.48
N ARG A 14 14.71 -22.64 -84.82
CA ARG A 14 15.68 -23.15 -83.89
C ARG A 14 16.50 -22.02 -83.21
N GLU A 15 16.89 -21.01 -83.99
CA GLU A 15 17.61 -19.85 -83.41
C GLU A 15 16.70 -19.02 -82.47
N THR A 16 15.46 -18.78 -82.90
CA THR A 16 14.48 -18.03 -82.08
C THR A 16 14.16 -18.78 -80.79
N ASN A 17 13.93 -20.08 -80.84
CA ASN A 17 13.71 -20.91 -79.63
C ASN A 17 14.95 -20.98 -78.74
N SER A 18 16.16 -20.97 -79.30
CA SER A 18 17.43 -20.90 -78.53
C SER A 18 17.58 -19.54 -77.76
N ILE A 19 17.25 -18.44 -78.46
CA ILE A 19 17.30 -17.07 -77.92
C ILE A 19 16.24 -16.94 -76.74
N GLU A 20 15.02 -17.43 -76.98
CA GLU A 20 13.94 -17.42 -75.99
C GLU A 20 14.30 -18.24 -74.72
N SER A 21 14.86 -19.44 -74.92
CA SER A 21 15.33 -20.29 -73.85
C SER A 21 16.42 -19.63 -73.00
N ARG A 22 17.38 -18.96 -73.66
CA ARG A 22 18.43 -18.15 -72.99
C ARG A 22 17.86 -16.98 -72.21
N LYS A 23 16.88 -16.24 -72.79
CA LYS A 23 16.17 -15.14 -72.13
C LYS A 23 15.40 -15.65 -70.86
N LYS A 24 14.72 -16.80 -71.00
CA LYS A 24 13.95 -17.44 -69.92
C LYS A 24 14.87 -17.90 -68.77
N LYS A 25 16.03 -18.46 -69.07
CA LYS A 25 17.07 -18.87 -68.13
C LYS A 25 17.69 -17.66 -67.40
N LYS A 26 17.94 -16.56 -68.11
CA LYS A 26 18.43 -15.30 -67.55
C LYS A 26 17.40 -14.63 -66.62
N ARG A 27 16.12 -14.64 -67.01
CA ARG A 27 15.00 -14.14 -66.18
C ARG A 27 14.83 -14.97 -64.89
N ARG A 28 14.94 -16.31 -64.96
CA ARG A 28 14.88 -17.21 -63.81
C ARG A 28 16.04 -16.97 -62.84
N LYS A 29 17.25 -16.80 -63.36
CA LYS A 29 18.44 -16.49 -62.55
C LYS A 29 18.31 -15.13 -61.86
N MET A 30 17.80 -14.11 -62.57
CA MET A 30 17.56 -12.76 -62.03
C MET A 30 16.49 -12.77 -60.91
N ARG A 31 15.38 -13.52 -61.10
CA ARG A 31 14.35 -13.69 -60.07
C ARG A 31 14.87 -14.41 -58.82
N ARG A 32 15.74 -15.43 -59.00
CA ARG A 32 16.38 -16.15 -57.90
C ARG A 32 17.33 -15.27 -57.10
N ASN A 33 18.11 -14.46 -57.80
CA ASN A 33 19.01 -13.50 -57.15
C ASN A 33 18.25 -12.39 -56.38
N LYS A 34 17.16 -11.85 -56.96
CA LYS A 34 16.30 -10.90 -56.28
C LYS A 34 15.69 -11.47 -54.98
N LYS A 35 15.22 -12.75 -55.00
CA LYS A 35 14.71 -13.44 -53.80
C LYS A 35 15.84 -13.66 -52.77
N LEU A 36 17.05 -13.97 -53.18
CA LEU A 36 18.19 -14.15 -52.31
C LEU A 36 18.62 -12.82 -51.63
N ILE A 37 18.67 -11.75 -52.44
CA ILE A 37 18.97 -10.39 -51.92
C ILE A 37 17.88 -9.94 -50.93
N SER A 38 16.60 -10.15 -51.26
CA SER A 38 15.49 -9.81 -50.35
C SER A 38 15.58 -10.56 -49.01
N LYS A 39 15.93 -11.86 -49.05
CA LYS A 39 16.16 -12.63 -47.80
C LYS A 39 17.35 -12.12 -47.01
N LEU A 40 18.45 -11.78 -47.66
CA LEU A 40 19.63 -11.23 -47.03
C LEU A 40 19.38 -9.87 -46.38
N VAL A 41 18.65 -8.97 -47.09
CA VAL A 41 18.22 -7.68 -46.56
C VAL A 41 17.32 -7.87 -45.34
N PHE A 42 16.39 -8.81 -45.38
CA PHE A 42 15.52 -9.11 -44.24
C PHE A 42 16.32 -9.57 -43.02
N VAL A 43 17.30 -10.47 -43.19
CA VAL A 43 18.17 -10.95 -42.12
C VAL A 43 19.02 -9.81 -41.54
N ILE A 44 19.57 -8.94 -42.38
CA ILE A 44 20.35 -7.78 -41.95
C ILE A 44 19.50 -6.80 -41.17
N VAL A 45 18.29 -6.50 -41.64
CA VAL A 45 17.34 -5.62 -40.91
C VAL A 45 16.95 -6.23 -39.59
N PHE A 46 16.67 -7.55 -39.54
CA PHE A 46 16.37 -8.26 -38.31
C PHE A 46 17.55 -8.23 -37.30
N LEU A 47 18.76 -8.43 -37.78
CA LEU A 47 19.97 -8.33 -36.94
C LEU A 47 20.23 -6.91 -36.46
N LEU A 48 19.94 -5.89 -37.27
CA LEU A 48 20.03 -4.49 -36.85
C LEU A 48 18.97 -4.13 -35.80
N ILE A 49 17.74 -4.61 -35.97
CA ILE A 49 16.67 -4.43 -34.96
C ILE A 49 17.06 -5.17 -33.66
N PHE A 50 17.56 -6.40 -33.76
CA PHE A 50 18.02 -7.15 -32.59
C PHE A 50 19.19 -6.47 -31.88
N LEU A 51 20.15 -5.91 -32.63
CA LEU A 51 21.26 -5.12 -32.09
C LEU A 51 20.75 -3.82 -31.44
N LEU A 52 19.80 -3.12 -32.05
CA LEU A 52 19.17 -1.92 -31.47
C LEU A 52 18.38 -2.25 -30.18
N LEU A 53 17.69 -3.38 -30.15
CA LEU A 53 16.97 -3.84 -28.95
C LEU A 53 17.96 -4.24 -27.84
N SER A 54 19.07 -4.89 -28.17
CA SER A 54 20.11 -5.22 -27.21
C SER A 54 20.88 -4.00 -26.68
N LEU A 55 21.04 -2.96 -27.49
CA LEU A 55 21.63 -1.68 -27.06
C LEU A 55 20.68 -0.88 -26.13
N ASN A 56 19.36 -1.02 -26.29
CA ASN A 56 18.39 -0.40 -25.38
C ASN A 56 18.24 -1.15 -24.03
N SER A 57 18.79 -2.37 -23.92
CA SER A 57 18.87 -3.11 -22.66
C SER A 57 20.09 -2.73 -21.81
N PHE A 58 20.91 -1.76 -22.24
CA PHE A 58 21.90 -1.13 -21.40
C PHE A 58 21.15 -0.20 -20.43
N SER A 59 20.60 -0.79 -19.35
CA SER A 59 20.13 -0.04 -18.20
C SER A 59 21.31 0.87 -17.79
N ALA A 60 21.11 2.17 -17.86
CA ALA A 60 22.14 3.10 -17.39
C ALA A 60 22.36 2.76 -15.92
N GLU A 61 23.54 2.27 -15.60
CA GLU A 61 23.95 1.92 -14.25
C GLU A 61 23.63 3.11 -13.33
N ARG A 62 22.97 2.84 -12.19
CA ARG A 62 22.55 3.86 -11.23
C ARG A 62 23.79 4.56 -10.69
N ASP A 63 23.94 5.83 -10.99
CA ASP A 63 25.06 6.63 -10.51
C ASP A 63 24.73 7.19 -9.12
N LEU A 64 25.04 6.40 -8.09
CA LEU A 64 24.76 6.73 -6.70
C LEU A 64 25.43 8.03 -6.25
N ASP A 65 26.65 8.32 -6.74
CA ASP A 65 27.37 9.53 -6.41
C ASP A 65 26.65 10.80 -6.91
N LYS A 66 26.12 10.76 -8.12
CA LYS A 66 25.35 11.89 -8.67
C LYS A 66 24.02 12.03 -7.95
N GLU A 67 23.38 10.91 -7.61
CA GLU A 67 22.12 10.91 -6.88
C GLU A 67 22.29 11.50 -5.48
N GLN A 68 23.34 11.10 -4.74
CA GLN A 68 23.63 11.63 -3.41
C GLN A 68 23.98 13.13 -3.46
N LYS A 69 24.75 13.57 -4.44
CA LYS A 69 25.06 15.00 -4.63
C LYS A 69 23.81 15.83 -4.94
N LEU A 70 22.89 15.29 -5.73
CA LEU A 70 21.59 15.92 -6.01
C LEU A 70 20.74 15.98 -4.74
N GLY A 71 20.61 14.85 -4.02
CA GLY A 71 19.88 14.75 -2.78
C GLY A 71 20.36 15.74 -1.72
N LYS A 72 21.68 15.85 -1.53
CA LYS A 72 22.26 16.82 -0.61
C LYS A 72 21.87 18.27 -0.93
N LYS A 73 21.93 18.66 -2.22
CA LYS A 73 21.50 20.01 -2.62
C LYS A 73 20.01 20.27 -2.40
N LEU A 74 19.17 19.25 -2.64
CA LEU A 74 17.73 19.32 -2.39
C LEU A 74 17.45 19.43 -0.90
N SER A 75 18.09 18.60 -0.07
CA SER A 75 18.02 18.63 1.38
C SER A 75 18.40 20.01 1.94
N GLU A 76 19.54 20.55 1.55
CA GLU A 76 19.97 21.89 1.98
C GLU A 76 18.95 22.99 1.63
N ASN A 77 18.24 22.87 0.51
CA ASN A 77 17.20 23.84 0.12
C ASN A 77 15.91 23.65 0.92
N ILE A 78 15.53 22.41 1.22
CA ILE A 78 14.36 22.09 2.06
C ILE A 78 14.60 22.62 3.48
N GLU A 79 15.73 22.28 4.08
CA GLU A 79 16.08 22.66 5.46
C GLU A 79 16.35 24.18 5.64
N LYS A 80 16.57 24.92 4.56
CA LYS A 80 16.58 26.41 4.60
C LYS A 80 15.21 27.02 4.61
N LYS A 81 14.20 26.33 4.08
CA LYS A 81 12.82 26.86 3.94
C LYS A 81 11.91 26.38 5.05
N HIS A 82 12.19 25.20 5.62
CA HIS A 82 11.39 24.52 6.62
C HIS A 82 12.20 24.34 7.90
N GLU A 83 11.58 24.56 9.04
CA GLU A 83 12.21 24.35 10.34
C GLU A 83 12.44 22.85 10.57
N VAL A 84 13.68 22.45 10.80
CA VAL A 84 14.02 21.08 11.22
C VAL A 84 13.81 20.97 12.72
N VAL A 85 13.03 19.99 13.16
CA VAL A 85 12.76 19.76 14.59
C VAL A 85 13.88 18.90 15.16
N GLU A 86 14.53 19.43 16.20
CA GLU A 86 15.60 18.72 16.95
C GLU A 86 15.05 18.08 18.24
N ASP A 87 13.95 17.32 18.14
CA ASP A 87 13.48 16.49 19.26
C ASP A 87 14.33 15.21 19.32
N LEU A 88 15.12 15.08 20.40
CA LEU A 88 16.06 13.97 20.55
C LEU A 88 15.37 12.59 20.55
N ASN A 89 14.19 12.47 21.16
CA ASN A 89 13.48 11.20 21.26
C ASN A 89 12.90 10.78 19.91
N GLN A 90 12.19 11.68 19.23
CA GLN A 90 11.56 11.38 17.95
C GLN A 90 12.59 11.18 16.84
N ASN A 91 13.66 12.02 16.81
CA ASN A 91 14.76 11.84 15.86
C ASN A 91 15.51 10.52 16.07
N SER A 92 15.71 10.10 17.33
CA SER A 92 16.28 8.79 17.66
C SER A 92 15.39 7.67 17.15
N LEU A 93 14.08 7.75 17.39
CA LEU A 93 13.09 6.76 17.00
C LEU A 93 13.06 6.56 15.47
N ILE A 94 12.90 7.64 14.68
CA ILE A 94 12.86 7.51 13.22
C ILE A 94 14.20 7.01 12.65
N THR A 95 15.31 7.37 13.28
CA THR A 95 16.63 6.94 12.86
C THR A 95 16.86 5.46 13.17
N GLU A 96 16.45 5.01 14.34
CA GLU A 96 16.56 3.61 14.75
C GLU A 96 15.71 2.70 13.84
N ILE A 97 14.42 3.02 13.70
CA ILE A 97 13.49 2.26 12.83
C ILE A 97 14.02 2.26 11.39
N GLY A 98 14.35 3.46 10.87
CA GLY A 98 14.84 3.62 9.50
C GLY A 98 16.12 2.83 9.22
N ASN A 99 17.08 2.84 10.14
CA ASN A 99 18.33 2.07 9.98
C ASN A 99 18.07 0.55 9.94
N LYS A 100 17.22 0.02 10.83
CA LYS A 100 16.83 -1.40 10.83
C LYS A 100 16.19 -1.81 9.51
N LEU A 101 15.32 -0.96 8.94
CA LEU A 101 14.71 -1.20 7.64
C LEU A 101 15.74 -1.16 6.50
N VAL A 102 16.67 -0.20 6.51
CA VAL A 102 17.75 -0.11 5.53
C VAL A 102 18.68 -1.32 5.61
N GLU A 103 19.05 -1.75 6.82
CA GLU A 103 19.89 -2.94 7.04
C GLU A 103 19.22 -4.22 6.50
N SER A 104 17.88 -4.30 6.51
CA SER A 104 17.10 -5.39 5.94
C SER A 104 17.05 -5.36 4.40
N SER A 105 17.45 -4.25 3.79
CA SER A 105 17.45 -4.04 2.33
C SER A 105 18.77 -4.46 1.68
N GLU A 106 18.77 -4.50 0.33
CA GLU A 106 19.99 -4.72 -0.47
C GLU A 106 20.77 -3.41 -0.73
N MET A 107 20.23 -2.22 -0.34
CA MET A 107 20.78 -0.89 -0.64
C MET A 107 21.72 -0.37 0.47
N ARG A 108 22.59 -1.22 0.98
CA ARG A 108 23.52 -0.88 2.09
C ARG A 108 24.61 0.14 1.70
N GLU A 109 24.86 0.33 0.43
CA GLU A 109 25.87 1.28 -0.06
C GLU A 109 25.39 2.73 -0.03
N MET A 110 24.06 2.96 0.03
CA MET A 110 23.48 4.29 0.13
C MET A 110 23.37 4.72 1.59
N GLN A 111 23.84 5.91 1.90
CA GLN A 111 23.61 6.52 3.20
C GLN A 111 22.20 7.11 3.26
N PHE A 112 21.41 6.70 4.27
CA PHE A 112 20.10 7.25 4.52
C PHE A 112 20.14 8.32 5.62
N HIS A 113 19.30 9.34 5.47
CA HIS A 113 19.18 10.47 6.38
C HIS A 113 17.71 10.68 6.74
N PHE A 114 17.38 10.58 8.00
CA PHE A 114 16.02 10.77 8.53
C PHE A 114 15.94 12.13 9.22
N ARG A 115 14.91 12.93 8.92
CA ARG A 115 14.69 14.28 9.45
C ARG A 115 13.23 14.53 9.77
N ILE A 116 12.99 15.33 10.78
CA ILE A 116 11.65 15.79 11.15
C ILE A 116 11.52 17.26 10.76
N LEU A 117 10.46 17.59 10.04
CA LEU A 117 10.12 18.96 9.65
C LEU A 117 8.91 19.46 10.43
N LYS A 118 8.92 20.74 10.78
CA LYS A 118 7.76 21.42 11.34
C LYS A 118 6.92 21.98 10.21
N GLU A 119 5.94 21.21 9.81
CA GLU A 119 4.96 21.56 8.78
C GLU A 119 3.56 21.15 9.24
N ASP A 120 2.54 21.87 8.77
CA ASP A 120 1.16 21.60 9.10
C ASP A 120 0.68 20.30 8.45
N GLY A 121 0.13 19.41 9.27
CA GLY A 121 -0.48 18.15 8.88
C GLY A 121 0.49 16.97 8.77
N PRO A 122 -0.02 15.75 8.98
CA PRO A 122 0.77 14.53 8.91
C PRO A 122 1.25 14.25 7.50
N ASN A 123 2.56 14.11 7.33
CA ASN A 123 3.18 13.81 6.05
C ASN A 123 4.50 13.06 6.22
N ALA A 124 4.88 12.29 5.19
CA ALA A 124 6.21 11.74 5.00
C ALA A 124 6.55 11.79 3.52
N PHE A 125 7.83 11.97 3.19
CA PHE A 125 8.29 11.96 1.81
C PHE A 125 9.77 11.68 1.74
N SER A 126 10.20 11.14 0.60
CA SER A 126 11.59 10.88 0.27
C SER A 126 12.06 11.70 -0.93
N ILE A 127 13.34 12.06 -0.94
CA ILE A 127 14.01 12.66 -2.08
C ILE A 127 15.22 11.83 -2.51
N PRO A 128 15.72 11.98 -3.74
CA PRO A 128 16.90 11.26 -4.19
C PRO A 128 18.07 11.36 -3.22
N GLY A 129 18.92 10.34 -3.17
CA GLY A 129 20.14 10.35 -2.35
C GLY A 129 19.92 9.89 -0.91
N GLY A 130 18.78 9.28 -0.58
CA GLY A 130 18.54 8.65 0.73
C GLY A 130 17.99 9.58 1.80
N TYR A 131 17.50 10.77 1.46
CA TYR A 131 16.89 11.69 2.42
C TYR A 131 15.41 11.40 2.59
N ILE A 132 14.98 11.16 3.82
CA ILE A 132 13.59 10.88 4.21
C ILE A 132 13.17 11.89 5.27
N TYR A 133 12.05 12.53 5.02
CA TYR A 133 11.44 13.52 5.88
C TYR A 133 10.10 13.04 6.40
N VAL A 134 9.82 13.31 7.67
CA VAL A 134 8.50 13.18 8.28
C VAL A 134 8.11 14.50 8.90
N THR A 135 6.82 14.84 8.92
CA THR A 135 6.35 16.02 9.65
C THR A 135 6.17 15.73 11.12
N TYR A 136 6.31 16.74 11.96
CA TYR A 136 6.09 16.61 13.39
C TYR A 136 4.66 16.13 13.70
N ASP A 137 3.66 16.64 12.99
CA ASP A 137 2.25 16.26 13.13
C ASP A 137 1.98 14.78 12.81
N LEU A 138 2.90 14.10 12.11
CA LEU A 138 2.75 12.66 11.85
C LEU A 138 2.76 11.85 13.16
N PHE A 139 3.52 12.29 14.17
CA PHE A 139 3.60 11.60 15.46
C PHE A 139 2.30 11.64 16.25
N ASP A 140 1.49 12.68 16.07
CA ASP A 140 0.14 12.76 16.65
C ASP A 140 -0.87 11.89 15.90
N TYR A 141 -0.53 11.49 14.67
CA TYR A 141 -1.40 10.75 13.79
C TYR A 141 -1.19 9.23 13.84
N ILE A 142 0.04 8.76 13.99
CA ILE A 142 0.37 7.35 14.13
C ILE A 142 -0.07 6.80 15.49
N GLN A 143 -0.36 5.51 15.55
CA GLN A 143 -0.82 4.84 16.78
C GLN A 143 0.18 3.82 17.34
N SER A 144 1.25 3.53 16.60
CA SER A 144 2.30 2.60 17.02
C SER A 144 3.59 2.80 16.23
N ASP A 145 4.69 2.24 16.76
CA ASP A 145 5.98 2.20 16.07
C ASP A 145 5.90 1.32 14.80
N ASP A 146 5.02 0.33 14.75
CA ASP A 146 4.79 -0.49 13.55
C ASP A 146 4.18 0.32 12.40
N GLU A 147 3.29 1.27 12.71
CA GLU A 147 2.75 2.19 11.70
C GLU A 147 3.83 3.14 11.17
N LEU A 148 4.66 3.69 12.08
CA LEU A 148 5.79 4.51 11.69
C LEU A 148 6.78 3.73 10.83
N ALA A 149 7.09 2.50 11.22
CA ALA A 149 7.95 1.61 10.44
C ALA A 149 7.37 1.33 9.05
N GLY A 150 6.05 1.14 8.95
CA GLY A 150 5.35 0.99 7.67
C GLY A 150 5.52 2.17 6.74
N ILE A 151 5.35 3.38 7.27
CA ILE A 151 5.53 4.64 6.52
C ILE A 151 7.00 4.79 6.07
N LEU A 152 7.94 4.61 7.01
CA LEU A 152 9.37 4.72 6.68
C LEU A 152 9.81 3.65 5.67
N ALA A 153 9.31 2.42 5.77
CA ALA A 153 9.59 1.36 4.81
C ALA A 153 9.11 1.72 3.40
N HIS A 154 7.94 2.35 3.29
CA HIS A 154 7.39 2.83 2.02
C HIS A 154 8.26 3.94 1.43
N GLU A 155 8.70 4.91 2.21
CA GLU A 155 9.60 5.97 1.76
C GLU A 155 10.99 5.45 1.37
N ILE A 156 11.54 4.51 2.15
CA ILE A 156 12.80 3.81 1.82
C ILE A 156 12.65 3.08 0.49
N ALA A 157 11.51 2.43 0.25
CA ALA A 157 11.23 1.73 -1.01
C ALA A 157 11.24 2.68 -2.21
N HIS A 158 10.68 3.90 -2.09
CA HIS A 158 10.76 4.91 -3.14
C HIS A 158 12.21 5.28 -3.48
N VAL A 159 13.08 5.37 -2.47
CA VAL A 159 14.53 5.61 -2.67
C VAL A 159 15.19 4.39 -3.31
N ILE A 160 14.95 3.18 -2.80
CA ILE A 160 15.50 1.93 -3.35
C ILE A 160 15.21 1.82 -4.84
N HIS A 161 13.97 2.04 -5.23
CA HIS A 161 13.52 1.95 -6.62
C HIS A 161 13.80 3.19 -7.45
N ASN A 162 14.36 4.25 -6.84
CA ASN A 162 14.69 5.52 -7.52
C ASN A 162 13.46 6.15 -8.21
N HIS A 163 12.28 6.08 -7.57
CA HIS A 163 11.01 6.51 -8.14
C HIS A 163 11.00 8.00 -8.51
N ALA A 164 11.59 8.86 -7.68
CA ALA A 164 11.66 10.29 -7.93
C ALA A 164 12.36 10.64 -9.26
N LEU A 165 13.47 9.96 -9.58
CA LEU A 165 14.19 10.19 -10.85
C LEU A 165 13.53 9.45 -12.02
N LYS A 166 12.92 8.28 -11.81
CA LYS A 166 12.14 7.57 -12.84
C LYS A 166 10.92 8.39 -13.24
N GLN A 167 10.14 8.88 -12.28
CA GLN A 167 8.96 9.70 -12.51
C GLN A 167 9.28 10.97 -13.30
N THR A 168 10.40 11.63 -13.00
CA THR A 168 10.86 12.80 -13.77
C THR A 168 11.25 12.48 -15.21
N ARG A 169 11.72 11.28 -15.50
CA ARG A 169 12.00 10.82 -16.87
C ARG A 169 10.72 10.51 -17.64
N ASP A 170 9.74 9.91 -16.97
CA ASP A 170 8.47 9.48 -17.58
C ASP A 170 7.55 10.68 -17.87
N ASN A 171 7.52 11.67 -16.98
CA ASN A 171 6.75 12.90 -17.14
C ASN A 171 7.56 13.95 -17.90
N THR A 172 7.70 13.82 -19.23
CA THR A 172 8.25 14.81 -20.17
C THR A 172 9.21 15.87 -19.62
N LYS A 173 10.26 16.14 -20.35
CA LYS A 173 11.38 17.11 -20.17
C LYS A 173 11.08 18.41 -19.41
N PHE A 174 9.81 18.73 -19.16
CA PHE A 174 9.37 19.96 -18.51
C PHE A 174 9.63 19.95 -16.99
N THR A 175 9.37 18.81 -16.30
CA THR A 175 9.47 18.74 -14.83
C THR A 175 10.91 18.76 -14.34
N LEU A 176 11.82 18.07 -15.04
CA LEU A 176 13.24 18.05 -14.67
C LEU A 176 13.91 19.41 -14.94
N LEU A 177 13.55 20.06 -16.05
CA LEU A 177 14.00 21.42 -16.35
C LEU A 177 13.46 22.43 -15.35
N THR A 178 12.24 22.24 -14.86
CA THR A 178 11.62 23.11 -13.84
C THR A 178 12.32 22.95 -12.50
N ILE A 179 12.56 21.71 -12.05
CA ILE A 179 13.31 21.41 -10.81
C ILE A 179 14.76 21.93 -10.92
N LEU A 180 15.43 21.69 -12.02
CA LEU A 180 16.78 22.21 -12.27
C LEU A 180 16.81 23.74 -12.38
N ALA A 181 15.79 24.35 -13.00
CA ALA A 181 15.69 25.80 -13.09
C ALA A 181 15.47 26.43 -11.70
N VAL A 182 14.62 25.80 -10.86
CA VAL A 182 14.41 26.19 -9.45
C VAL A 182 15.71 26.08 -8.63
N LEU A 183 16.51 25.04 -8.90
CA LEU A 183 17.77 24.80 -8.22
C LEU A 183 18.91 25.71 -8.72
N LEU A 184 18.85 26.16 -9.97
CA LEU A 184 19.91 26.98 -10.60
C LEU A 184 19.64 28.46 -10.55
N THR A 185 18.37 28.90 -10.49
CA THR A 185 18.04 30.32 -10.36
C THR A 185 18.07 30.75 -8.90
N ARG A 186 19.03 31.55 -8.54
CA ARG A 186 19.16 32.22 -7.23
C ARG A 186 18.11 33.33 -6.99
N GLU A 187 17.13 33.48 -7.88
CA GLU A 187 16.14 34.54 -7.84
C GLU A 187 14.83 34.04 -7.24
N PRO A 188 14.33 34.62 -6.13
CA PRO A 188 13.09 34.19 -5.46
C PRO A 188 11.79 34.61 -6.14
N ASP A 189 11.86 35.37 -7.25
CA ASP A 189 10.71 36.17 -7.73
C ASP A 189 10.03 35.70 -9.02
N VAL A 190 10.19 34.44 -9.40
CA VAL A 190 9.40 33.90 -10.53
C VAL A 190 8.08 33.34 -10.03
N GLY A 191 6.97 34.02 -10.30
CA GLY A 191 5.63 33.71 -9.80
C GLY A 191 5.06 32.32 -10.15
N VAL A 192 5.80 31.50 -10.88
CA VAL A 192 5.59 30.06 -11.07
C VAL A 192 6.17 29.26 -9.87
N LEU A 193 7.18 29.78 -9.21
CA LEU A 193 7.90 29.17 -8.09
C LEU A 193 7.11 29.27 -6.76
N GLY A 194 6.28 30.28 -6.57
CA GLY A 194 5.45 30.42 -5.39
C GLY A 194 4.35 29.35 -5.25
N LYS A 195 4.06 28.65 -6.35
CA LYS A 195 3.13 27.48 -6.35
C LYS A 195 3.84 26.13 -6.33
N LEU A 196 5.16 26.09 -6.57
CA LEU A 196 6.00 24.88 -6.50
C LEU A 196 6.64 24.71 -5.12
N THR A 197 6.33 25.56 -4.17
CA THR A 197 6.75 25.44 -2.77
C THR A 197 6.05 24.33 -2.01
N THR A 198 5.07 23.68 -2.58
CA THR A 198 4.48 22.49 -2.03
C THR A 198 5.31 21.29 -2.46
N ILE A 199 6.05 20.70 -1.53
CA ILE A 199 6.70 19.38 -1.56
C ILE A 199 5.78 18.32 -2.20
N THR A 200 4.49 18.52 -2.09
CA THR A 200 3.38 17.77 -2.70
C THR A 200 3.53 17.54 -4.21
N PHE A 201 4.15 18.45 -4.96
CA PHE A 201 4.31 18.28 -6.41
C PHE A 201 5.48 17.37 -6.80
N LEU A 202 6.42 17.14 -5.89
CA LEU A 202 7.58 16.30 -6.16
C LEU A 202 7.25 14.80 -6.10
N ASN A 203 6.17 14.42 -5.43
CA ASN A 203 5.92 13.05 -5.00
C ASN A 203 4.54 12.47 -5.39
N GLN A 204 3.85 13.00 -6.40
CA GLN A 204 2.71 12.27 -6.98
C GLN A 204 3.24 11.13 -7.85
N TYR A 205 3.44 9.99 -7.22
CA TYR A 205 3.90 8.80 -7.91
C TYR A 205 2.77 8.15 -8.71
N SER A 206 3.15 7.45 -9.80
CA SER A 206 2.19 6.64 -10.54
C SER A 206 1.74 5.45 -9.70
N ARG A 207 0.52 4.92 -9.96
CA ARG A 207 0.01 3.69 -9.30
C ARG A 207 1.03 2.56 -9.27
N LYS A 208 1.75 2.37 -10.37
CA LYS A 208 2.77 1.33 -10.48
C LYS A 208 3.92 1.54 -9.48
N TYR A 209 4.32 2.78 -9.26
CA TYR A 209 5.40 3.09 -8.32
C TYR A 209 4.93 2.98 -6.88
N GLU A 210 3.67 3.33 -6.59
CA GLU A 210 3.06 3.09 -5.29
C GLU A 210 2.97 1.59 -4.97
N GLU A 211 2.51 0.77 -5.94
CA GLU A 211 2.44 -0.68 -5.80
C GLU A 211 3.82 -1.31 -5.58
N GLU A 212 4.84 -0.87 -6.33
CA GLU A 212 6.22 -1.33 -6.18
C GLU A 212 6.79 -0.94 -4.80
N ALA A 213 6.47 0.25 -4.30
CA ALA A 213 6.87 0.72 -2.98
C ALA A 213 6.17 -0.04 -1.85
N ASP A 214 4.85 -0.27 -1.96
CA ASP A 214 4.07 -1.03 -0.98
C ASP A 214 4.57 -2.48 -0.84
N LEU A 215 4.85 -3.15 -1.97
CA LEU A 215 5.42 -4.51 -1.96
C LEU A 215 6.77 -4.57 -1.27
N THR A 216 7.64 -3.62 -1.59
CA THR A 216 8.98 -3.55 -1.00
C THR A 216 8.89 -3.19 0.48
N ALA A 217 7.97 -2.29 0.88
CA ALA A 217 7.74 -1.98 2.28
C ALA A 217 7.33 -3.23 3.09
N ILE A 218 6.38 -4.02 2.57
CA ILE A 218 6.00 -5.31 3.20
C ILE A 218 7.22 -6.23 3.32
N GLU A 219 8.06 -6.30 2.28
CA GLU A 219 9.24 -7.15 2.30
C GLU A 219 10.27 -6.69 3.34
N LEU A 220 10.54 -5.40 3.44
CA LEU A 220 11.46 -4.85 4.44
C LEU A 220 10.97 -5.12 5.86
N LEU A 221 9.68 -4.86 6.12
CA LEU A 221 9.07 -5.08 7.43
C LEU A 221 9.14 -6.55 7.85
N THR A 222 8.88 -7.50 6.94
CA THR A 222 8.95 -8.93 7.27
C THR A 222 10.36 -9.43 7.64
N LYS A 223 11.39 -8.65 7.38
CA LYS A 223 12.79 -8.95 7.75
C LYS A 223 13.23 -8.26 9.04
N THR A 224 12.33 -7.53 9.70
CA THR A 224 12.57 -6.80 10.96
C THR A 224 11.61 -7.29 12.05
N GLU A 225 11.69 -6.73 13.25
CA GLU A 225 10.74 -6.96 14.33
C GLU A 225 9.39 -6.26 14.12
N TYR A 226 9.29 -5.31 13.16
CA TYR A 226 8.07 -4.56 12.91
C TYR A 226 7.11 -5.36 12.03
N THR A 227 5.84 -5.40 12.43
CA THR A 227 4.85 -6.11 11.65
C THR A 227 4.29 -5.26 10.49
N PRO A 228 4.20 -5.82 9.26
CA PRO A 228 3.61 -5.11 8.15
C PRO A 228 2.10 -4.83 8.30
N VAL A 229 1.45 -5.38 9.35
CA VAL A 229 0.07 -5.04 9.71
C VAL A 229 -0.04 -3.57 10.12
N GLY A 230 1.01 -2.99 10.73
CA GLY A 230 1.06 -1.56 11.04
C GLY A 230 0.92 -0.68 9.79
N PHE A 231 1.57 -1.06 8.69
CA PHE A 231 1.39 -0.35 7.43
C PHE A 231 -0.05 -0.45 6.90
N LEU A 232 -0.68 -1.62 7.01
CA LEU A 232 -2.07 -1.80 6.63
C LEU A 232 -3.01 -0.93 7.48
N THR A 233 -2.88 -0.94 8.83
CA THR A 233 -3.75 -0.15 9.72
C THR A 233 -3.62 1.34 9.47
N PHE A 234 -2.41 1.82 9.18
CA PHE A 234 -2.17 3.20 8.77
C PHE A 234 -2.92 3.55 7.47
N LEU A 235 -2.80 2.74 6.42
CA LEU A 235 -3.52 2.94 5.15
C LEU A 235 -5.05 2.89 5.34
N GLU A 236 -5.58 1.96 6.12
CA GLU A 236 -7.01 1.86 6.45
C GLU A 236 -7.52 3.13 7.13
N ARG A 237 -6.74 3.72 8.04
CA ARG A 237 -7.09 4.96 8.71
C ARG A 237 -7.03 6.16 7.76
N LEU A 238 -6.02 6.26 6.91
CA LEU A 238 -5.94 7.27 5.86
C LEU A 238 -7.19 7.24 4.97
N TYR A 239 -7.55 6.09 4.44
CA TYR A 239 -8.73 5.94 3.60
C TYR A 239 -10.01 6.34 4.32
N THR A 240 -10.16 5.95 5.57
CA THR A 240 -11.33 6.31 6.38
C THR A 240 -11.45 7.82 6.52
N GLN A 241 -10.34 8.52 6.74
CA GLN A 241 -10.35 9.98 6.81
C GLN A 241 -10.65 10.64 5.47
N GLU A 242 -10.09 10.14 4.38
CA GLU A 242 -10.40 10.62 3.03
C GLU A 242 -11.91 10.55 2.73
N MET A 243 -12.55 9.43 3.12
CA MET A 243 -13.98 9.22 2.90
C MET A 243 -14.89 10.11 3.76
N PHE A 244 -14.55 10.34 5.04
CA PHE A 244 -15.45 11.01 5.99
C PHE A 244 -15.07 12.45 6.31
N LYS A 245 -13.86 12.87 6.05
CA LYS A 245 -13.35 14.22 6.29
C LYS A 245 -12.49 14.72 5.12
N PRO A 246 -13.05 14.83 3.90
CA PRO A 246 -12.29 15.26 2.73
C PRO A 246 -11.75 16.69 2.86
N GLU A 247 -12.26 17.47 3.82
CA GLU A 247 -11.81 18.85 4.10
C GLU A 247 -10.46 18.90 4.86
N VAL A 248 -10.04 17.79 5.49
CA VAL A 248 -8.75 17.71 6.18
C VAL A 248 -7.66 17.47 5.16
N ASN A 249 -6.87 18.52 4.92
CA ASN A 249 -5.74 18.43 4.00
C ASN A 249 -4.58 17.67 4.69
N LEU A 250 -4.56 16.34 4.57
CA LEU A 250 -3.42 15.55 4.98
C LEU A 250 -2.45 15.51 3.80
N GLY A 251 -1.26 16.09 3.97
CA GLY A 251 -0.22 16.14 2.93
C GLY A 251 0.07 14.80 2.29
N ILE A 252 0.04 13.73 3.10
CA ILE A 252 0.28 12.36 2.67
C ILE A 252 -0.73 11.84 1.62
N PHE A 253 -1.98 12.30 1.61
CA PHE A 253 -2.95 11.96 0.55
C PHE A 253 -2.60 12.56 -0.80
N GLN A 254 -1.97 13.74 -0.78
CA GLN A 254 -1.60 14.43 -2.01
C GLN A 254 -0.35 13.81 -2.65
N THR A 255 0.52 13.25 -1.83
CA THR A 255 1.77 12.62 -2.27
C THR A 255 1.56 11.18 -2.71
N HIS A 256 0.66 10.43 -2.06
CA HIS A 256 0.44 9.00 -2.26
C HIS A 256 -1.04 8.67 -2.50
N PRO A 257 -1.55 8.89 -3.72
CA PRO A 257 -2.97 8.75 -4.04
C PRO A 257 -3.46 7.30 -4.04
N GLU A 258 -4.80 7.14 -4.16
CA GLU A 258 -5.49 5.86 -4.35
C GLU A 258 -5.46 4.89 -3.17
N THR A 259 -5.65 5.45 -1.98
CA THR A 259 -5.59 4.72 -0.72
C THR A 259 -6.48 3.46 -0.68
N GLU A 260 -7.67 3.47 -1.30
CA GLU A 260 -8.55 2.29 -1.33
C GLU A 260 -7.90 1.09 -2.05
N ASN A 261 -7.34 1.32 -3.23
CA ASN A 261 -6.69 0.25 -3.99
C ASN A 261 -5.48 -0.29 -3.24
N ARG A 262 -4.71 0.59 -2.60
CA ARG A 262 -3.53 0.23 -1.82
C ARG A 262 -3.89 -0.64 -0.61
N VAL A 263 -4.94 -0.29 0.15
CA VAL A 263 -5.40 -1.09 1.28
C VAL A 263 -5.80 -2.50 0.84
N ASN A 264 -6.62 -2.63 -0.22
CA ASN A 264 -7.04 -3.93 -0.73
C ASN A 264 -5.82 -4.77 -1.15
N TYR A 265 -4.92 -4.16 -1.91
CA TYR A 265 -3.71 -4.80 -2.41
C TYR A 265 -2.76 -5.25 -1.28
N VAL A 266 -2.46 -4.37 -0.31
CA VAL A 266 -1.62 -4.70 0.85
C VAL A 266 -2.25 -5.83 1.66
N LYS A 267 -3.56 -5.76 1.94
CA LYS A 267 -4.30 -6.81 2.64
C LYS A 267 -4.18 -8.17 1.95
N ASP A 268 -4.35 -8.20 0.63
CA ASP A 268 -4.23 -9.45 -0.15
C ASP A 268 -2.79 -9.98 -0.11
N LYS A 269 -1.79 -9.11 -0.20
CA LYS A 269 -0.38 -9.51 -0.12
C LYS A 269 0.02 -10.06 1.25
N LEU A 270 -0.51 -9.50 2.33
CA LEU A 270 -0.29 -10.05 3.67
C LEU A 270 -0.89 -11.47 3.78
N LYS A 271 -2.11 -11.67 3.31
CA LYS A 271 -2.76 -12.98 3.27
C LYS A 271 -1.99 -14.00 2.41
N GLU A 272 -1.56 -13.60 1.19
CA GLU A 272 -0.74 -14.46 0.30
C GLU A 272 0.57 -14.92 0.96
N ARG A 273 1.13 -14.10 1.84
CA ARG A 273 2.35 -14.42 2.61
C ARG A 273 2.06 -15.19 3.91
N GLY A 274 0.80 -15.49 4.22
CA GLY A 274 0.39 -16.18 5.44
C GLY A 274 0.57 -15.32 6.71
N ILE A 275 0.55 -14.00 6.58
CA ILE A 275 0.66 -13.08 7.71
C ILE A 275 -0.75 -12.82 8.26
N ASP A 276 -0.96 -13.18 9.52
CA ASP A 276 -2.21 -12.93 10.22
C ASP A 276 -2.41 -11.43 10.45
N ILE A 277 -3.58 -10.92 10.07
CA ILE A 277 -3.91 -9.51 10.20
C ILE A 277 -4.53 -9.26 11.58
N ASP A 278 -3.68 -9.21 12.61
CA ASP A 278 -4.07 -8.82 13.96
C ASP A 278 -3.89 -7.31 14.17
N ARG A 279 -4.97 -6.55 13.93
CA ARG A 279 -4.96 -5.10 14.09
C ARG A 279 -4.85 -4.66 15.54
N ARG A 280 -5.22 -5.52 16.48
CA ARG A 280 -5.16 -5.22 17.91
C ARG A 280 -3.75 -5.27 18.48
N ALA A 281 -2.88 -6.05 17.86
CA ALA A 281 -1.46 -6.02 18.22
C ALA A 281 -0.82 -4.66 17.90
N ILE A 282 -1.46 -3.88 17.00
CA ILE A 282 -0.94 -2.61 16.50
C ILE A 282 -1.62 -1.41 17.16
N THR A 283 -2.93 -1.49 17.35
CA THR A 283 -3.75 -0.37 17.82
C THR A 283 -4.75 -0.83 18.87
N ASP A 284 -5.19 0.06 19.76
CA ASP A 284 -6.24 -0.21 20.77
C ASP A 284 -7.63 -0.33 20.14
N TYR A 285 -7.82 -1.33 19.31
CA TYR A 285 -8.96 -1.55 18.45
C TYR A 285 -9.98 -2.46 19.10
N LEU A 286 -11.24 -1.98 19.31
CA LEU A 286 -12.34 -2.76 19.88
C LEU A 286 -11.94 -3.52 21.17
N LYS A 287 -11.17 -2.89 22.03
CA LYS A 287 -10.68 -3.51 23.26
C LYS A 287 -11.81 -3.79 24.22
N VAL A 288 -11.91 -5.03 24.70
CA VAL A 288 -12.91 -5.40 25.68
C VAL A 288 -12.34 -5.25 27.08
N SER A 289 -13.07 -4.59 27.95
CA SER A 289 -12.75 -4.47 29.37
C SER A 289 -13.97 -4.76 30.24
N SER A 290 -13.76 -5.12 31.50
CA SER A 290 -14.81 -5.27 32.48
C SER A 290 -14.52 -4.43 33.70
N LYS A 291 -15.55 -3.79 34.26
CA LYS A 291 -15.48 -3.02 35.50
C LYS A 291 -16.48 -3.57 36.54
N TYR A 292 -16.11 -3.45 37.78
CA TYR A 292 -16.95 -3.76 38.92
C TYR A 292 -17.16 -2.54 39.78
N ILE A 293 -18.42 -2.31 40.17
CA ILE A 293 -18.80 -1.23 41.09
C ILE A 293 -19.59 -1.86 42.23
N PHE A 294 -19.26 -1.54 43.46
CA PHE A 294 -20.01 -1.94 44.64
C PHE A 294 -20.85 -0.75 45.11
N GLU A 295 -22.16 -0.90 45.05
CA GLU A 295 -23.13 0.11 45.50
C GLU A 295 -24.13 -0.55 46.46
N ASP A 296 -24.16 -0.11 47.70
CA ASP A 296 -25.20 -0.38 48.73
C ASP A 296 -25.68 -1.84 48.88
N SER A 297 -24.92 -2.86 48.82
CA SER A 297 -25.30 -4.27 48.83
C SER A 297 -25.58 -4.92 47.47
N LEU A 298 -25.42 -4.17 46.40
CA LEU A 298 -25.45 -4.71 45.03
C LEU A 298 -24.07 -4.52 44.38
N SER A 299 -23.68 -5.52 43.62
CA SER A 299 -22.50 -5.45 42.76
C SER A 299 -22.97 -5.24 41.33
N VAL A 300 -22.35 -4.30 40.63
CA VAL A 300 -22.63 -4.02 39.20
C VAL A 300 -21.40 -4.42 38.38
N GLY A 301 -21.58 -5.38 37.50
CA GLY A 301 -20.55 -5.78 36.53
C GLY A 301 -20.88 -5.23 35.16
N ILE A 302 -19.91 -4.55 34.55
CA ILE A 302 -20.11 -3.92 33.24
C ILE A 302 -19.01 -4.42 32.30
N ILE A 303 -19.41 -4.82 31.08
CA ILE A 303 -18.49 -5.12 29.97
C ILE A 303 -18.53 -3.95 29.00
N TYR A 304 -17.36 -3.47 28.63
CA TYR A 304 -17.15 -2.38 27.67
C TYR A 304 -16.47 -2.91 26.42
N ILE A 305 -16.79 -2.34 25.27
CA ILE A 305 -15.97 -2.34 24.07
C ILE A 305 -15.47 -0.92 23.91
N ASP A 306 -14.16 -0.72 23.98
CA ASP A 306 -13.54 0.59 24.17
C ASP A 306 -14.19 1.30 25.38
N ASP A 307 -14.79 2.45 25.22
CA ASP A 307 -15.50 3.18 26.27
C ASP A 307 -17.04 2.95 26.26
N ILE A 308 -17.54 2.07 25.39
CA ILE A 308 -18.97 1.85 25.20
C ILE A 308 -19.46 0.68 26.07
N PRO A 309 -20.35 0.89 27.06
CA PRO A 309 -20.89 -0.18 27.89
C PRO A 309 -21.88 -1.03 27.07
N ILE A 310 -21.56 -2.31 26.86
CA ILE A 310 -22.37 -3.23 26.08
C ILE A 310 -23.26 -4.15 26.93
N LEU A 311 -22.76 -4.53 28.08
CA LEU A 311 -23.49 -5.38 29.05
C LEU A 311 -23.37 -4.79 30.43
N ASN A 312 -24.50 -4.64 31.13
CA ASN A 312 -24.54 -4.20 32.52
C ASN A 312 -25.43 -5.15 33.32
N LEU A 313 -24.87 -5.79 34.35
CA LEU A 313 -25.55 -6.74 35.22
C LEU A 313 -25.42 -6.28 36.65
N SER A 314 -26.57 -6.15 37.36
CA SER A 314 -26.63 -5.85 38.77
C SER A 314 -27.02 -7.12 39.52
N PHE A 315 -26.26 -7.49 40.53
CA PHE A 315 -26.48 -8.74 41.28
C PHE A 315 -26.07 -8.59 42.75
N PRO A 316 -26.66 -9.37 43.67
CA PRO A 316 -26.13 -9.51 45.03
C PRO A 316 -24.70 -10.03 44.96
N GLU A 317 -23.83 -9.69 45.92
CA GLU A 317 -22.45 -10.13 45.94
C GLU A 317 -22.34 -11.66 45.71
N ASN A 318 -21.96 -12.06 44.52
CA ASN A 318 -21.82 -13.45 44.11
C ASN A 318 -20.58 -13.64 43.24
N LYS A 319 -19.61 -14.40 43.79
CA LYS A 319 -18.34 -14.67 43.10
C LYS A 319 -18.50 -15.43 41.78
N GLU A 320 -19.52 -16.25 41.64
CA GLU A 320 -19.75 -17.04 40.44
C GLU A 320 -20.13 -16.14 39.24
N ILE A 321 -20.96 -15.14 39.48
CA ILE A 321 -21.38 -14.18 38.44
C ILE A 321 -20.20 -13.28 38.07
N TYR A 322 -19.36 -12.92 39.06
CA TYR A 322 -18.11 -12.21 38.79
C TYR A 322 -17.23 -12.94 37.79
N SER A 323 -17.03 -14.25 38.01
CA SER A 323 -16.25 -15.09 37.09
C SER A 323 -16.89 -15.18 35.68
N LYS A 324 -18.22 -15.29 35.60
CA LYS A 324 -18.96 -15.28 34.33
C LYS A 324 -18.71 -14.00 33.51
N ILE A 325 -18.68 -12.84 34.16
CA ILE A 325 -18.48 -11.55 33.47
C ILE A 325 -17.03 -11.44 32.96
N ILE A 326 -16.05 -11.84 33.76
CA ILE A 326 -14.64 -11.83 33.33
C ILE A 326 -14.46 -12.79 32.15
N GLU A 327 -14.98 -14.01 32.25
CA GLU A 327 -14.89 -14.99 31.17
C GLU A 327 -15.59 -14.50 29.91
N ALA A 328 -16.76 -13.88 30.04
CA ALA A 328 -17.49 -13.31 28.92
C ALA A 328 -16.71 -12.16 28.25
N ALA A 329 -16.08 -11.29 29.03
CA ALA A 329 -15.24 -10.21 28.51
C ALA A 329 -14.04 -10.78 27.75
N GLN A 330 -13.35 -11.76 28.33
CA GLN A 330 -12.20 -12.42 27.68
C GLN A 330 -12.58 -13.15 26.40
N ASN A 331 -13.71 -13.89 26.41
CA ASN A 331 -14.22 -14.59 25.24
C ASN A 331 -14.61 -13.59 24.14
N LEU A 332 -15.30 -12.51 24.50
CA LEU A 332 -15.68 -11.46 23.54
C LEU A 332 -14.44 -10.79 22.96
N ASP A 333 -13.44 -10.49 23.80
CA ASP A 333 -12.18 -9.88 23.38
C ASP A 333 -11.48 -10.72 22.32
N LYS A 334 -11.40 -12.03 22.52
CA LYS A 334 -10.84 -12.97 21.58
C LYS A 334 -11.56 -12.96 20.22
N PHE A 335 -12.88 -12.82 20.17
CA PHE A 335 -13.65 -12.79 18.92
C PHE A 335 -13.59 -11.42 18.24
N LEU A 336 -13.42 -10.34 18.99
CA LEU A 336 -13.25 -9.01 18.42
C LEU A 336 -11.85 -8.76 17.88
N SER A 337 -10.85 -9.57 18.21
CA SER A 337 -9.50 -9.50 17.63
C SER A 337 -9.45 -9.98 16.19
N ILE A 338 -10.44 -10.74 15.74
CA ILE A 338 -10.58 -11.21 14.37
C ILE A 338 -11.72 -10.47 13.68
N ASP A 339 -11.73 -10.45 12.33
CA ASP A 339 -12.82 -9.85 11.55
C ASP A 339 -14.16 -10.54 11.86
N LEU A 340 -14.96 -9.92 12.73
CA LEU A 340 -16.27 -10.40 13.14
C LEU A 340 -17.37 -9.65 12.40
N ALA A 341 -18.27 -10.40 11.75
CA ALA A 341 -19.42 -9.79 11.11
C ALA A 341 -20.61 -9.67 12.08
N PRO A 342 -21.39 -8.56 12.06
CA PRO A 342 -22.53 -8.36 12.97
C PRO A 342 -23.57 -9.47 12.94
N TYR A 343 -23.73 -10.17 11.82
CA TYR A 343 -24.68 -11.29 11.69
C TYR A 343 -24.19 -12.58 12.37
N GLU A 344 -22.93 -12.68 12.74
CA GLU A 344 -22.35 -13.85 13.41
C GLU A 344 -22.67 -13.90 14.91
N ILE A 345 -23.29 -12.84 15.46
CA ILE A 345 -23.68 -12.73 16.86
C ILE A 345 -25.13 -13.16 17.01
N ASN A 346 -25.39 -14.17 17.85
CA ASN A 346 -26.68 -14.76 18.05
C ASN A 346 -27.05 -14.85 19.53
N VAL A 347 -28.36 -14.80 19.82
CA VAL A 347 -28.93 -15.12 21.13
C VAL A 347 -29.83 -16.30 20.96
N LEU A 348 -29.62 -17.37 21.70
CA LEU A 348 -30.45 -18.55 21.79
C LEU A 348 -31.19 -18.52 23.13
N VAL A 349 -32.49 -18.78 23.11
CA VAL A 349 -33.36 -18.81 24.31
C VAL A 349 -33.88 -20.23 24.47
N GLU A 350 -33.57 -20.86 25.60
CA GLU A 350 -34.01 -22.22 25.97
C GLU A 350 -34.64 -22.19 27.36
N GLY A 351 -35.97 -22.11 27.39
CA GLY A 351 -36.73 -21.96 28.64
C GLY A 351 -36.39 -20.64 29.35
N THR A 352 -35.88 -20.71 30.57
CA THR A 352 -35.45 -19.56 31.38
C THR A 352 -34.00 -19.13 31.09
N THR A 353 -33.24 -19.97 30.38
CA THR A 353 -31.83 -19.71 30.07
C THR A 353 -31.68 -19.06 28.70
N SER A 354 -30.90 -18.01 28.61
CA SER A 354 -30.53 -17.35 27.37
C SER A 354 -29.02 -17.33 27.21
N THR A 355 -28.56 -17.57 25.99
CA THR A 355 -27.11 -17.65 25.67
C THR A 355 -26.76 -16.72 24.52
N LEU A 356 -25.79 -15.82 24.75
CA LEU A 356 -25.14 -15.04 23.71
C LEU A 356 -23.97 -15.85 23.15
N SER A 357 -23.93 -16.00 21.82
CA SER A 357 -22.88 -16.74 21.11
C SER A 357 -22.38 -15.99 19.89
N ILE A 358 -21.12 -16.25 19.53
CA ILE A 358 -20.44 -15.77 18.33
C ILE A 358 -19.89 -16.99 17.59
N ARG A 359 -20.25 -17.17 16.31
CA ARG A 359 -19.84 -18.34 15.48
C ARG A 359 -20.02 -19.66 16.23
N ASN A 360 -21.16 -19.88 16.88
CA ASN A 360 -21.46 -21.04 17.71
C ASN A 360 -20.61 -21.19 19.00
N ASN A 361 -19.75 -20.24 19.33
CA ASN A 361 -19.04 -20.24 20.60
C ASN A 361 -19.79 -19.40 21.61
N LYS A 362 -20.01 -19.99 22.79
CA LYS A 362 -20.67 -19.33 23.91
C LYS A 362 -19.82 -18.19 24.45
N ILE A 363 -20.41 -17.01 24.56
CA ILE A 363 -19.83 -15.85 25.23
C ILE A 363 -20.31 -15.77 26.68
N ILE A 364 -21.63 -15.76 26.88
CA ILE A 364 -22.23 -15.74 28.22
C ILE A 364 -23.60 -16.42 28.18
N SER A 365 -23.95 -17.13 29.24
CA SER A 365 -25.32 -17.63 29.49
C SER A 365 -25.86 -17.03 30.77
N LEU A 366 -27.11 -16.58 30.74
CA LEU A 366 -27.83 -16.02 31.86
C LEU A 366 -29.16 -16.79 32.05
N ASP A 367 -29.58 -16.96 33.31
CA ASP A 367 -30.87 -17.60 33.66
C ASP A 367 -31.74 -16.64 34.43
N ASP A 368 -33.04 -16.61 34.15
CA ASP A 368 -34.00 -15.73 34.82
C ASP A 368 -34.09 -15.95 36.34
N SER A 369 -33.72 -17.15 36.82
CA SER A 369 -33.62 -17.46 38.25
C SER A 369 -32.50 -16.80 38.99
N GLU A 370 -31.44 -16.35 38.27
CA GLU A 370 -30.26 -15.71 38.87
C GLU A 370 -30.57 -14.31 39.45
N LYS A 371 -31.71 -13.72 39.15
CA LYS A 371 -32.18 -12.39 39.59
C LYS A 371 -31.13 -11.27 39.39
N ILE A 372 -30.38 -11.39 38.31
CA ILE A 372 -29.23 -10.56 38.00
C ILE A 372 -29.65 -9.21 37.41
N TYR A 373 -30.90 -9.09 36.99
CA TYR A 373 -31.36 -7.93 36.27
C TYR A 373 -32.72 -7.49 36.79
N LEU A 374 -32.76 -6.31 37.35
CA LEU A 374 -33.99 -5.74 37.89
C LEU A 374 -35.02 -5.53 36.75
N ASN A 375 -36.16 -6.23 36.85
CA ASN A 375 -37.31 -6.13 35.94
C ASN A 375 -37.09 -6.46 34.46
N ARG A 376 -36.04 -7.25 34.12
CA ARG A 376 -35.78 -7.71 32.76
C ARG A 376 -35.51 -9.22 32.74
N THR A 377 -35.83 -9.90 31.67
CA THR A 377 -35.47 -11.29 31.44
C THR A 377 -34.04 -11.43 30.90
N ALA A 378 -33.46 -12.62 31.07
CA ALA A 378 -32.15 -12.96 30.49
C ALA A 378 -32.13 -12.74 28.98
N ALA A 379 -33.23 -13.09 28.31
CA ALA A 379 -33.38 -12.89 26.88
C ALA A 379 -33.35 -11.41 26.47
N GLU A 380 -34.05 -10.53 27.18
CA GLU A 380 -34.07 -9.09 26.92
C GLU A 380 -32.69 -8.45 27.12
N VAL A 381 -32.00 -8.86 28.19
CA VAL A 381 -30.62 -8.35 28.49
C VAL A 381 -29.65 -8.76 27.39
N LEU A 382 -29.61 -10.02 27.01
CA LEU A 382 -28.69 -10.52 26.00
C LEU A 382 -29.03 -10.03 24.58
N GLN A 383 -30.34 -9.82 24.28
CA GLN A 383 -30.73 -9.22 23.00
C GLN A 383 -30.29 -7.75 22.90
N ASP A 384 -30.37 -6.98 23.99
CA ASP A 384 -29.87 -5.62 24.08
C ASP A 384 -28.33 -5.59 23.90
N THR A 385 -27.64 -6.49 24.61
CA THR A 385 -26.18 -6.67 24.48
C THR A 385 -25.76 -6.98 23.03
N LYS A 386 -26.43 -7.93 22.40
CA LYS A 386 -26.23 -8.25 20.98
C LYS A 386 -26.41 -7.01 20.11
N ASN A 387 -27.47 -6.24 20.31
CA ASN A 387 -27.74 -5.04 19.53
C ASN A 387 -26.65 -3.98 19.72
N LYS A 388 -26.18 -3.78 20.95
CA LYS A 388 -25.07 -2.86 21.25
C LYS A 388 -23.76 -3.31 20.61
N ILE A 389 -23.40 -4.59 20.71
CA ILE A 389 -22.21 -5.10 20.02
C ILE A 389 -22.33 -4.90 18.52
N ARG A 390 -23.51 -5.21 17.94
CA ARG A 390 -23.77 -4.99 16.51
C ARG A 390 -23.65 -3.52 16.11
N GLN A 391 -24.16 -2.62 16.95
CA GLN A 391 -24.04 -1.18 16.72
C GLN A 391 -22.59 -0.74 16.75
N VAL A 392 -21.80 -1.15 17.74
CA VAL A 392 -20.38 -0.84 17.83
C VAL A 392 -19.63 -1.35 16.60
N LEU A 393 -19.86 -2.60 16.21
CA LEU A 393 -19.26 -3.18 15.01
C LEU A 393 -19.71 -2.46 13.74
N TRP A 394 -20.95 -2.00 13.68
CA TRP A 394 -21.49 -1.27 12.54
C TRP A 394 -20.94 0.13 12.45
N GLU A 395 -20.91 0.87 13.54
CA GLU A 395 -20.29 2.19 13.62
C GLU A 395 -18.80 2.12 13.28
N PHE A 396 -18.13 1.10 13.79
CA PHE A 396 -16.75 0.84 13.46
C PHE A 396 -16.56 0.55 11.96
N ARG A 397 -17.40 -0.30 11.35
CA ARG A 397 -17.35 -0.60 9.92
C ARG A 397 -17.69 0.58 9.03
N LEU A 398 -18.58 1.48 9.48
CA LEU A 398 -18.84 2.73 8.80
C LEU A 398 -17.60 3.65 8.83
N ARG A 399 -16.81 3.57 9.89
CA ARG A 399 -15.51 4.27 10.00
C ARG A 399 -14.37 3.55 9.26
N SER A 400 -14.55 2.25 8.95
CA SER A 400 -13.56 1.41 8.25
C SER A 400 -14.25 0.61 7.13
N PRO A 401 -14.61 1.23 6.02
CA PRO A 401 -15.43 0.65 4.95
C PRO A 401 -14.82 -0.60 4.30
N PHE A 402 -13.52 -0.86 4.48
CA PHE A 402 -12.88 -2.11 4.01
C PHE A 402 -13.41 -3.38 4.65
N LEU A 403 -13.96 -3.29 5.86
CA LEU A 403 -14.58 -4.42 6.53
C LEU A 403 -15.96 -4.77 5.96
N LEU A 404 -16.51 -3.90 5.09
CA LEU A 404 -17.81 -4.11 4.44
C LEU A 404 -17.72 -4.88 3.11
N LYS A 405 -16.57 -4.89 2.45
CA LYS A 405 -16.42 -5.67 1.21
C LYS A 405 -16.33 -7.15 1.57
N LYS A 406 -17.42 -7.88 1.33
CA LYS A 406 -17.42 -9.34 1.35
C LYS A 406 -16.37 -9.86 0.37
N GLU A 407 -15.60 -10.83 0.83
CA GLU A 407 -14.92 -11.77 -0.05
C GLU A 407 -16.01 -12.50 -0.86
N ASN A 408 -16.18 -12.16 -2.14
CA ASN A 408 -16.96 -12.95 -3.11
C ASN A 408 -16.07 -14.01 -3.73
#